data_fc5f329c820ceb48cfb026e7b2918008
#
_entry.id   fc5f329c820ceb48cfb026e7b2918008
#
_cell.length_a   1.000
_cell.length_b   1.000
_cell.length_c   1.000
_cell.angle_alpha   90.00
_cell.angle_beta   90.00
_cell.angle_gamma   90.00
#
_symmetry.space_group_name_H-M   'P 1'
#
loop_
_entity.id
_entity.type
_entity.pdbx_description
1 polymer ?
#
loop_
_entity_poly.entity_id
_entity_poly.type
_entity_poly.pdbx_seq_one_letter_code
_entity_poly.pdbx_strand_id
1 'polypeptide(L)'
;PSKLKYPKVKLTTPECEELTFANGMTGFLIEDHEVPVVNMTMILGTGRPAVDKVGLGGLAAWTIRNGGSEDWPGDRINEELEFVAAYVEVGRPAGGGGMMGRSRGPSGDSRSTSVSVNCLKKDLPLCLEIMSELLVNPALPEEKIELRRETMLENIRRENDEPRGIAGRELARILYGDHPKAWRATEETVNAITRDDLVAYHQAFFHPNNAIIGISGDVTKDEIMGLLDEALASWEQAEVVIEPEPELPLTFEPSVNYVFKDIDQGVIMIGHLGLNSRDESRPAVQIMNFILGGGSFTSRITQKVRTDEGLAYAAYSRYSHDAWTYGTFVASSQTRSDATARAASLIVDLIAEMQAEGPSEEEFENARDAYLNKRVFDYDSKAAVVQRLVQLKWQGRPLDTPERDIETIENLTLDDVKAAAAEYLHPEGLVMLFVGDQEKFEQPLSNFGEVNVIELSE
;
A
#
# COMPACT_ATOMS: atom_id res chain seq x y z
N PRO A 1 -6.19 -20.25 29.02
CA PRO A 1 -6.45 -20.16 27.58
C PRO A 1 -6.13 -21.48 26.85
N SER A 2 -5.02 -22.15 27.16
CA SER A 2 -4.55 -23.39 26.49
C SER A 2 -5.50 -24.60 26.50
N LYS A 3 -6.65 -24.53 27.20
CA LYS A 3 -7.65 -25.61 27.26
C LYS A 3 -8.94 -25.33 26.48
N LEU A 4 -9.05 -24.16 25.86
CA LEU A 4 -10.22 -23.82 25.06
C LEU A 4 -9.97 -24.25 23.61
N LYS A 5 -10.68 -25.26 23.13
CA LYS A 5 -10.70 -25.66 21.73
C LYS A 5 -11.82 -24.89 21.04
N TYR A 6 -11.45 -23.95 20.18
CA TYR A 6 -12.42 -23.27 19.33
C TYR A 6 -12.64 -24.10 18.04
N PRO A 7 -13.85 -24.14 17.49
CA PRO A 7 -14.06 -24.73 16.18
C PRO A 7 -13.25 -23.94 15.14
N LYS A 8 -12.67 -24.64 14.16
CA LYS A 8 -12.03 -23.98 13.03
C LYS A 8 -13.05 -23.12 12.32
N VAL A 9 -12.74 -21.86 12.12
CA VAL A 9 -13.63 -20.94 11.38
C VAL A 9 -13.55 -21.34 9.91
N LYS A 10 -14.67 -21.71 9.32
CA LYS A 10 -14.77 -21.88 7.86
C LYS A 10 -15.02 -20.51 7.25
N LEU A 11 -14.05 -20.01 6.52
CA LEU A 11 -14.23 -18.84 5.68
C LEU A 11 -15.07 -19.26 4.48
N THR A 12 -16.22 -18.61 4.32
CA THR A 12 -17.04 -18.73 3.12
C THR A 12 -16.97 -17.38 2.42
N THR A 13 -16.28 -17.34 1.29
CA THR A 13 -16.26 -16.14 0.45
C THR A 13 -17.67 -15.89 -0.09
N PRO A 14 -18.25 -14.69 0.06
CA PRO A 14 -19.53 -14.35 -0.55
C PRO A 14 -19.48 -14.59 -2.06
N GLU A 15 -20.59 -15.10 -2.63
CA GLU A 15 -20.72 -15.18 -4.08
C GLU A 15 -20.63 -13.78 -4.68
N CYS A 16 -19.78 -13.65 -5.69
CA CYS A 16 -19.54 -12.40 -6.39
C CYS A 16 -19.89 -12.59 -7.88
N GLU A 17 -20.67 -11.68 -8.43
CA GLU A 17 -20.99 -11.67 -9.84
C GLU A 17 -19.97 -10.86 -10.62
N GLU A 18 -19.47 -11.41 -11.74
CA GLU A 18 -18.69 -10.65 -12.70
C GLU A 18 -19.60 -9.81 -13.59
N LEU A 19 -19.22 -8.55 -13.81
CA LEU A 19 -19.94 -7.61 -14.65
C LEU A 19 -19.10 -7.27 -15.90
N THR A 20 -19.79 -7.10 -17.01
CA THR A 20 -19.21 -6.58 -18.26
C THR A 20 -20.18 -5.54 -18.83
N PHE A 21 -19.68 -4.32 -19.01
CA PHE A 21 -20.46 -3.18 -19.49
C PHE A 21 -20.29 -2.99 -20.99
N ALA A 22 -21.27 -2.36 -21.65
CA ALA A 22 -21.25 -2.11 -23.08
C ALA A 22 -20.06 -1.23 -23.53
N ASN A 23 -19.61 -0.33 -22.66
CA ASN A 23 -18.46 0.53 -22.89
C ASN A 23 -17.10 -0.15 -22.63
N GLY A 24 -17.04 -1.47 -22.39
CA GLY A 24 -15.82 -2.25 -22.19
C GLY A 24 -15.29 -2.26 -20.74
N MET A 25 -15.91 -1.53 -19.81
CA MET A 25 -15.60 -1.63 -18.38
C MET A 25 -15.94 -3.04 -17.88
N THR A 26 -15.16 -3.55 -16.94
CA THR A 26 -15.42 -4.81 -16.26
C THR A 26 -15.56 -4.60 -14.76
N GLY A 27 -16.19 -5.53 -14.06
CA GLY A 27 -16.31 -5.34 -12.60
C GLY A 27 -16.86 -6.55 -11.87
N PHE A 28 -17.18 -6.29 -10.60
CA PHE A 28 -17.64 -7.26 -9.62
C PHE A 28 -18.80 -6.68 -8.82
N LEU A 29 -19.80 -7.50 -8.51
CA LEU A 29 -20.95 -7.13 -7.68
C LEU A 29 -21.14 -8.14 -6.56
N ILE A 30 -21.37 -7.65 -5.35
CA ILE A 30 -21.97 -8.40 -4.24
C ILE A 30 -23.20 -7.63 -3.75
N GLU A 31 -24.39 -8.17 -3.98
CA GLU A 31 -25.63 -7.59 -3.48
C GLU A 31 -25.70 -7.71 -1.95
N ASP A 32 -26.13 -6.62 -1.28
CA ASP A 32 -26.27 -6.55 0.17
C ASP A 32 -27.41 -5.63 0.56
N HIS A 33 -28.55 -6.23 0.88
CA HIS A 33 -29.78 -5.52 1.22
C HIS A 33 -30.01 -5.35 2.73
N GLU A 34 -28.98 -5.59 3.57
CA GLU A 34 -29.11 -5.45 5.03
C GLU A 34 -29.22 -3.99 5.46
N VAL A 35 -28.50 -3.09 4.76
CA VAL A 35 -28.54 -1.64 4.98
C VAL A 35 -28.61 -0.92 3.63
N PRO A 36 -29.32 0.21 3.54
CA PRO A 36 -29.52 0.91 2.27
C PRO A 36 -28.28 1.75 1.87
N VAL A 37 -27.12 1.11 1.81
CA VAL A 37 -25.83 1.72 1.48
C VAL A 37 -25.26 1.07 0.23
N VAL A 38 -24.65 1.88 -0.64
CA VAL A 38 -23.91 1.42 -1.82
C VAL A 38 -22.47 1.87 -1.71
N ASN A 39 -21.55 0.92 -1.89
CA ASN A 39 -20.11 1.17 -1.96
C ASN A 39 -19.62 0.81 -3.36
N MET A 40 -18.85 1.69 -3.98
CA MET A 40 -18.17 1.41 -5.23
C MET A 40 -16.69 1.75 -5.11
N THR A 41 -15.88 0.93 -5.72
CA THR A 41 -14.44 1.18 -5.89
C THR A 41 -14.07 0.87 -7.33
N MET A 42 -13.35 1.78 -7.96
CA MET A 42 -12.86 1.59 -9.33
C MET A 42 -11.36 1.78 -9.35
N ILE A 43 -10.65 1.00 -10.14
CA ILE A 43 -9.23 1.18 -10.44
C ILE A 43 -9.09 1.43 -11.94
N LEU A 44 -8.35 2.50 -12.27
CA LEU A 44 -7.86 2.79 -13.62
C LEU A 44 -6.35 2.60 -13.63
N GLY A 45 -5.83 1.87 -14.59
CA GLY A 45 -4.40 1.77 -14.82
C GLY A 45 -3.87 3.09 -15.38
N THR A 46 -2.78 3.62 -14.83
CA THR A 46 -2.27 4.94 -15.25
C THR A 46 -0.80 4.93 -15.59
N GLY A 47 -0.14 3.90 -15.76
CA GLY A 47 1.29 3.94 -16.06
C GLY A 47 2.09 4.84 -15.10
N ARG A 48 3.38 4.95 -15.32
CA ARG A 48 4.26 5.85 -14.57
C ARG A 48 4.44 7.16 -15.32
N PRO A 49 4.54 8.30 -14.64
CA PRO A 49 4.94 9.55 -15.27
C PRO A 49 6.39 9.46 -15.75
N ALA A 50 6.78 10.37 -16.63
CA ALA A 50 8.18 10.60 -16.97
C ALA A 50 8.95 11.04 -15.71
N VAL A 51 10.25 10.77 -15.65
CA VAL A 51 11.09 11.03 -14.47
C VAL A 51 11.11 12.51 -14.06
N ASP A 52 10.95 13.42 -15.01
CA ASP A 52 10.86 14.87 -14.79
C ASP A 52 9.45 15.35 -14.42
N LYS A 53 8.47 14.47 -14.37
CA LYS A 53 7.06 14.74 -14.06
C LYS A 53 6.54 13.90 -12.89
N VAL A 54 7.43 13.43 -12.02
CA VAL A 54 7.03 12.67 -10.82
C VAL A 54 6.15 13.56 -9.94
N GLY A 55 4.97 13.06 -9.56
CA GLY A 55 3.92 13.80 -8.87
C GLY A 55 2.69 14.08 -9.73
N LEU A 56 2.79 13.90 -11.08
CA LEU A 56 1.70 14.19 -12.02
C LEU A 56 0.40 13.44 -11.68
N GLY A 57 0.46 12.12 -11.43
CA GLY A 57 -0.72 11.33 -11.12
C GLY A 57 -1.44 11.81 -9.85
N GLY A 58 -0.67 12.15 -8.81
CA GLY A 58 -1.22 12.68 -7.56
C GLY A 58 -1.81 14.09 -7.70
N LEU A 59 -1.17 14.94 -8.51
CA LEU A 59 -1.67 16.28 -8.82
C LEU A 59 -2.96 16.21 -9.65
N ALA A 60 -2.97 15.37 -10.71
CA ALA A 60 -4.12 15.19 -11.58
C ALA A 60 -5.33 14.65 -10.83
N ALA A 61 -5.18 13.54 -10.10
CA ALA A 61 -6.28 12.93 -9.35
C ALA A 61 -6.90 13.90 -8.33
N TRP A 62 -6.06 14.64 -7.59
CA TRP A 62 -6.55 15.64 -6.65
C TRP A 62 -7.29 16.80 -7.36
N THR A 63 -6.73 17.27 -8.49
CA THR A 63 -7.33 18.38 -9.25
C THR A 63 -8.65 17.95 -9.89
N ILE A 64 -8.76 16.74 -10.44
CA ILE A 64 -10.02 16.19 -10.96
C ILE A 64 -11.11 16.26 -9.87
N ARG A 65 -10.82 15.74 -8.66
CA ARG A 65 -11.80 15.71 -7.56
C ARG A 65 -12.18 17.10 -7.04
N ASN A 66 -11.20 17.99 -6.86
CA ASN A 66 -11.40 19.28 -6.22
C ASN A 66 -11.69 20.41 -7.20
N GLY A 67 -11.37 20.23 -8.47
CA GLY A 67 -11.73 21.13 -9.56
C GLY A 67 -13.15 20.87 -10.07
N GLY A 68 -13.55 19.60 -10.09
CA GLY A 68 -14.85 19.21 -10.63
C GLY A 68 -14.92 19.32 -12.15
N SER A 69 -16.13 19.53 -12.66
CA SER A 69 -16.42 19.85 -14.07
C SER A 69 -17.04 21.26 -14.19
N GLU A 70 -17.39 21.67 -15.41
CA GLU A 70 -18.12 22.93 -15.63
C GLU A 70 -19.52 22.88 -14.99
N ASP A 71 -20.20 21.76 -15.11
CA ASP A 71 -21.56 21.56 -14.57
C ASP A 71 -21.55 21.25 -13.07
N TRP A 72 -20.48 20.64 -12.59
CA TRP A 72 -20.25 20.26 -11.19
C TRP A 72 -18.92 20.82 -10.67
N PRO A 73 -18.83 22.15 -10.38
CA PRO A 73 -17.65 22.73 -9.75
C PRO A 73 -17.34 22.06 -8.40
N GLY A 74 -16.05 21.91 -8.06
CA GLY A 74 -15.60 21.16 -6.88
C GLY A 74 -16.24 21.61 -5.56
N ASP A 75 -16.48 22.90 -5.38
CA ASP A 75 -17.11 23.43 -4.17
C ASP A 75 -18.60 23.01 -4.09
N ARG A 76 -19.33 23.04 -5.22
CA ARG A 76 -20.70 22.52 -5.30
C ARG A 76 -20.75 21.02 -5.02
N ILE A 77 -19.79 20.24 -5.56
CA ILE A 77 -19.68 18.81 -5.25
C ILE A 77 -19.56 18.59 -3.74
N ASN A 78 -18.73 19.37 -3.05
CA ASN A 78 -18.56 19.25 -1.60
C ASN A 78 -19.87 19.56 -0.85
N GLU A 79 -20.54 20.66 -1.18
CA GLU A 79 -21.81 21.05 -0.54
C GLU A 79 -22.89 19.96 -0.70
N GLU A 80 -23.09 19.43 -1.91
CA GLU A 80 -24.11 18.42 -2.19
C GLU A 80 -23.79 17.08 -1.52
N LEU A 81 -22.51 16.64 -1.56
CA LEU A 81 -22.10 15.37 -0.93
C LEU A 81 -22.16 15.46 0.59
N GLU A 82 -21.77 16.58 1.20
CA GLU A 82 -21.90 16.79 2.65
C GLU A 82 -23.35 16.77 3.09
N PHE A 83 -24.25 17.38 2.31
CA PHE A 83 -25.68 17.41 2.63
C PHE A 83 -26.32 16.02 2.70
N VAL A 84 -25.88 15.09 1.84
CA VAL A 84 -26.39 13.70 1.81
C VAL A 84 -25.49 12.71 2.56
N ALA A 85 -24.43 13.19 3.22
CA ALA A 85 -23.42 12.37 3.91
C ALA A 85 -22.80 11.28 3.01
N ALA A 86 -22.60 11.60 1.73
CA ALA A 86 -21.96 10.74 0.76
C ALA A 86 -20.54 11.20 0.45
N TYR A 87 -19.75 10.34 -0.22
CA TYR A 87 -18.50 10.77 -0.83
C TYR A 87 -18.31 10.17 -2.22
N VAL A 88 -17.70 10.95 -3.08
CA VAL A 88 -17.13 10.55 -4.37
C VAL A 88 -15.69 11.06 -4.37
N GLU A 89 -14.71 10.17 -4.42
CA GLU A 89 -13.29 10.50 -4.29
C GLU A 89 -12.49 9.97 -5.47
N VAL A 90 -11.48 10.73 -5.91
CA VAL A 90 -10.53 10.35 -6.97
C VAL A 90 -9.12 10.39 -6.39
N GLY A 91 -8.32 9.34 -6.67
CA GLY A 91 -6.92 9.27 -6.25
C GLY A 91 -6.68 8.79 -4.82
N ARG A 92 -7.73 8.43 -4.07
CA ARG A 92 -7.59 7.80 -2.76
C ARG A 92 -7.94 6.31 -2.84
N PRO A 93 -7.11 5.41 -2.27
CA PRO A 93 -7.48 4.00 -2.19
C PRO A 93 -8.79 3.86 -1.41
N ALA A 94 -9.75 3.14 -1.96
CA ALA A 94 -10.94 2.75 -1.23
C ALA A 94 -10.51 1.87 -0.03
N GLY A 95 -10.96 2.20 1.18
CA GLY A 95 -10.68 1.43 2.39
C GLY A 95 -9.79 2.11 3.44
N GLY A 96 -9.44 3.38 3.27
CA GLY A 96 -8.68 4.16 4.26
C GLY A 96 -9.51 4.73 5.43
N GLY A 97 -10.67 4.15 5.76
CA GLY A 97 -11.58 4.59 6.82
C GLY A 97 -11.22 4.17 8.25
N GLY A 98 -9.98 3.77 8.52
CA GLY A 98 -9.53 3.49 9.88
C GLY A 98 -8.59 4.57 10.40
N MET A 99 -8.82 5.03 11.62
CA MET A 99 -8.03 6.04 12.34
C MET A 99 -6.52 5.69 12.48
N MET A 100 -6.08 4.52 12.01
CA MET A 100 -4.69 4.04 11.98
C MET A 100 -4.10 3.84 10.57
N GLY A 101 -4.85 4.11 9.51
CA GLY A 101 -4.43 3.89 8.10
C GLY A 101 -3.82 5.12 7.43
N ARG A 102 -3.07 5.95 8.13
CA ARG A 102 -2.19 6.93 7.48
C ARG A 102 -0.93 6.21 6.99
N SER A 103 -1.01 5.54 5.87
CA SER A 103 0.18 5.26 5.08
C SER A 103 0.68 6.60 4.51
N ARG A 104 1.44 7.32 5.32
CA ARG A 104 2.33 8.40 4.87
C ARG A 104 3.61 7.77 4.30
N GLY A 105 3.48 6.91 3.30
CA GLY A 105 4.59 6.67 2.41
C GLY A 105 4.59 7.79 1.38
N PRO A 106 5.73 8.30 0.91
CA PRO A 106 5.75 9.05 -0.31
C PRO A 106 5.10 8.14 -1.35
N SER A 107 3.92 8.50 -1.79
CA SER A 107 3.30 7.88 -2.94
C SER A 107 4.16 8.25 -4.14
N GLY A 108 5.19 7.46 -4.37
CA GLY A 108 5.69 7.34 -5.73
C GLY A 108 4.45 7.02 -6.54
N ASP A 109 4.28 7.70 -7.67
CA ASP A 109 3.08 7.59 -8.47
C ASP A 109 2.73 6.11 -8.64
N SER A 110 1.60 5.72 -8.06
CA SER A 110 1.09 4.38 -8.21
C SER A 110 0.74 4.17 -9.68
N ARG A 111 0.87 2.95 -10.17
CA ARG A 111 0.50 2.62 -11.57
C ARG A 111 -1.01 2.66 -11.79
N SER A 112 -1.78 3.21 -10.88
CA SER A 112 -3.23 3.30 -10.96
C SER A 112 -3.78 4.50 -10.21
N THR A 113 -4.91 4.97 -10.67
CA THR A 113 -5.78 5.91 -9.96
C THR A 113 -7.03 5.16 -9.50
N SER A 114 -7.50 5.42 -8.28
CA SER A 114 -8.74 4.86 -7.77
C SER A 114 -9.86 5.90 -7.75
N VAL A 115 -11.08 5.44 -7.98
CA VAL A 115 -12.30 6.21 -7.73
C VAL A 115 -13.13 5.45 -6.72
N SER A 116 -13.67 6.13 -5.72
CA SER A 116 -14.52 5.51 -4.70
C SER A 116 -15.78 6.31 -4.45
N VAL A 117 -16.88 5.61 -4.28
CA VAL A 117 -18.20 6.15 -3.96
C VAL A 117 -18.73 5.42 -2.73
N ASN A 118 -19.29 6.17 -1.80
CA ASN A 118 -20.12 5.62 -0.73
C ASN A 118 -21.31 6.55 -0.50
N CYS A 119 -22.51 6.00 -0.55
CA CYS A 119 -23.74 6.76 -0.39
C CYS A 119 -24.90 5.88 0.09
N LEU A 120 -25.97 6.50 0.52
CA LEU A 120 -27.26 5.82 0.63
C LEU A 120 -27.82 5.50 -0.76
N LYS A 121 -28.53 4.38 -0.89
CA LYS A 121 -29.17 3.99 -2.16
C LYS A 121 -29.97 5.09 -2.82
N LYS A 122 -30.74 5.87 -2.02
CA LYS A 122 -31.58 6.97 -2.54
C LYS A 122 -30.76 8.10 -3.20
N ASP A 123 -29.49 8.26 -2.80
CA ASP A 123 -28.59 9.33 -3.29
C ASP A 123 -27.62 8.81 -4.37
N LEU A 124 -27.72 7.53 -4.73
CA LEU A 124 -26.88 6.90 -5.76
C LEU A 124 -26.91 7.63 -7.12
N PRO A 125 -28.06 8.06 -7.65
CA PRO A 125 -28.09 8.80 -8.92
C PRO A 125 -27.24 10.07 -8.89
N LEU A 126 -27.29 10.88 -7.82
CA LEU A 126 -26.46 12.05 -7.63
C LEU A 126 -24.96 11.70 -7.63
N CYS A 127 -24.60 10.65 -6.89
CA CYS A 127 -23.18 10.23 -6.82
C CYS A 127 -22.66 9.71 -8.16
N LEU A 128 -23.49 9.04 -8.94
CA LEU A 128 -23.14 8.55 -10.29
C LEU A 128 -22.99 9.71 -11.28
N GLU A 129 -23.85 10.72 -11.22
CA GLU A 129 -23.74 11.92 -12.04
C GLU A 129 -22.43 12.66 -11.75
N ILE A 130 -22.10 12.91 -10.47
CA ILE A 130 -20.83 13.52 -10.07
C ILE A 130 -19.64 12.65 -10.49
N MET A 131 -19.70 11.34 -10.27
CA MET A 131 -18.62 10.42 -10.68
C MET A 131 -18.40 10.46 -12.20
N SER A 132 -19.47 10.45 -12.99
CA SER A 132 -19.40 10.54 -14.44
C SER A 132 -18.72 11.84 -14.89
N GLU A 133 -19.11 12.97 -14.35
CA GLU A 133 -18.52 14.26 -14.67
C GLU A 133 -17.02 14.33 -14.34
N LEU A 134 -16.62 13.77 -13.19
CA LEU A 134 -15.22 13.69 -12.80
C LEU A 134 -14.38 12.76 -13.71
N LEU A 135 -15.00 11.71 -14.23
CA LEU A 135 -14.32 10.74 -15.10
C LEU A 135 -14.24 11.23 -16.55
N VAL A 136 -15.27 11.93 -17.05
CA VAL A 136 -15.42 12.26 -18.46
C VAL A 136 -15.01 13.71 -18.78
N ASN A 137 -15.42 14.68 -17.95
CA ASN A 137 -15.35 16.10 -18.24
C ASN A 137 -14.65 16.94 -17.15
N PRO A 138 -13.51 16.53 -16.59
CA PRO A 138 -12.87 17.30 -15.54
C PRO A 138 -12.41 18.66 -16.07
N ALA A 139 -12.74 19.75 -15.37
CA ALA A 139 -12.42 21.11 -15.77
C ALA A 139 -10.92 21.44 -15.63
N LEU A 140 -10.22 20.82 -14.68
CA LEU A 140 -8.80 21.03 -14.38
C LEU A 140 -8.43 22.52 -14.26
N PRO A 141 -9.10 23.30 -13.38
CA PRO A 141 -8.89 24.73 -13.26
C PRO A 141 -7.51 25.05 -12.70
N GLU A 142 -6.82 26.03 -13.30
CA GLU A 142 -5.47 26.45 -12.94
C GLU A 142 -5.33 26.81 -11.45
N GLU A 143 -6.32 27.47 -10.88
CA GLU A 143 -6.34 27.83 -9.46
C GLU A 143 -6.22 26.59 -8.54
N LYS A 144 -6.93 25.51 -8.85
CA LYS A 144 -6.87 24.26 -8.06
C LYS A 144 -5.55 23.52 -8.30
N ILE A 145 -4.99 23.59 -9.51
CA ILE A 145 -3.65 23.05 -9.81
C ILE A 145 -2.61 23.76 -8.95
N GLU A 146 -2.60 25.09 -8.92
CA GLU A 146 -1.63 25.85 -8.13
C GLU A 146 -1.81 25.63 -6.62
N LEU A 147 -3.03 25.59 -6.11
CA LEU A 147 -3.30 25.26 -4.71
C LEU A 147 -2.75 23.89 -4.32
N ARG A 148 -2.92 22.90 -5.19
CA ARG A 148 -2.36 21.56 -4.95
C ARG A 148 -0.85 21.55 -5.06
N ARG A 149 -0.27 22.25 -6.05
CA ARG A 149 1.17 22.42 -6.23
C ARG A 149 1.81 23.01 -4.97
N GLU A 150 1.28 24.10 -4.44
CA GLU A 150 1.77 24.72 -3.20
C GLU A 150 1.75 23.73 -2.02
N THR A 151 0.66 22.95 -1.90
CA THR A 151 0.56 21.90 -0.87
C THR A 151 1.63 20.82 -1.05
N MET A 152 1.92 20.40 -2.29
CA MET A 152 2.94 19.39 -2.57
C MET A 152 4.34 19.95 -2.26
N LEU A 153 4.63 21.17 -2.64
CA LEU A 153 5.91 21.85 -2.34
C LEU A 153 6.11 22.01 -0.84
N GLU A 154 5.08 22.40 -0.09
CA GLU A 154 5.17 22.48 1.36
C GLU A 154 5.42 21.09 2.01
N ASN A 155 4.79 20.04 1.51
CA ASN A 155 5.05 18.68 1.98
C ASN A 155 6.50 18.22 1.67
N ILE A 156 7.05 18.61 0.51
CA ILE A 156 8.45 18.33 0.15
C ILE A 156 9.39 19.06 1.11
N ARG A 157 9.17 20.34 1.40
CA ARG A 157 9.99 21.11 2.35
C ARG A 157 9.99 20.52 3.76
N ARG A 158 8.88 19.89 4.15
CA ARG A 158 8.72 19.24 5.47
C ARG A 158 9.06 17.76 5.48
N GLU A 159 9.47 17.18 4.38
CA GLU A 159 9.72 15.73 4.31
C GLU A 159 10.85 15.27 5.24
N ASN A 160 11.73 16.21 5.63
CA ASN A 160 12.82 15.98 6.57
C ASN A 160 12.45 16.24 8.04
N ASP A 161 11.21 16.60 8.37
CA ASP A 161 10.79 16.84 9.75
C ASP A 161 10.55 15.52 10.51
N GLU A 162 10.06 14.49 9.84
CA GLU A 162 9.68 13.21 10.47
C GLU A 162 10.79 12.15 10.27
N PRO A 163 11.52 11.75 11.34
CA PRO A 163 12.65 10.82 11.22
C PRO A 163 12.31 9.46 10.60
N ARG A 164 11.10 8.94 10.86
CA ARG A 164 10.64 7.69 10.23
C ARG A 164 10.37 7.87 8.75
N GLY A 165 9.87 9.05 8.35
CA GLY A 165 9.69 9.41 6.96
C GLY A 165 11.02 9.43 6.21
N ILE A 166 12.02 10.06 6.80
CA ILE A 166 13.40 10.05 6.28
C ILE A 166 13.90 8.60 6.12
N ALA A 167 13.82 7.81 7.19
CA ALA A 167 14.31 6.43 7.17
C ALA A 167 13.63 5.58 6.09
N GLY A 168 12.29 5.66 5.94
CA GLY A 168 11.56 4.90 4.92
C GLY A 168 11.92 5.32 3.50
N ARG A 169 12.08 6.63 3.26
CA ARG A 169 12.44 7.19 1.97
C ARG A 169 13.84 6.79 1.54
N GLU A 170 14.82 6.99 2.42
CA GLU A 170 16.21 6.69 2.11
C GLU A 170 16.47 5.18 1.98
N LEU A 171 15.81 4.35 2.81
CA LEU A 171 15.88 2.90 2.63
C LEU A 171 15.32 2.47 1.27
N ALA A 172 14.16 3.01 0.86
CA ALA A 172 13.60 2.71 -0.45
C ALA A 172 14.53 3.15 -1.59
N ARG A 173 15.16 4.34 -1.47
CA ARG A 173 16.13 4.83 -2.45
C ARG A 173 17.34 3.89 -2.58
N ILE A 174 17.85 3.37 -1.47
CA ILE A 174 19.00 2.45 -1.48
C ILE A 174 18.58 1.10 -2.09
N LEU A 175 17.43 0.55 -1.68
CA LEU A 175 16.99 -0.78 -2.11
C LEU A 175 16.57 -0.83 -3.58
N TYR A 176 15.95 0.23 -4.09
CA TYR A 176 15.44 0.26 -5.46
C TYR A 176 16.37 0.99 -6.45
N GLY A 177 17.37 1.75 -5.95
CA GLY A 177 18.33 2.47 -6.79
C GLY A 177 17.65 3.41 -7.80
N ASP A 178 17.99 3.28 -9.08
CA ASP A 178 17.41 4.08 -10.17
C ASP A 178 16.03 3.62 -10.63
N HIS A 179 15.53 2.53 -10.08
CA HIS A 179 14.23 1.98 -10.45
C HIS A 179 13.10 2.97 -10.09
N PRO A 180 12.05 3.12 -10.94
CA PRO A 180 10.94 4.06 -10.72
C PRO A 180 10.27 3.96 -9.34
N LYS A 181 10.37 2.84 -8.68
CA LYS A 181 9.85 2.64 -7.32
C LYS A 181 10.57 3.48 -6.26
N ALA A 182 11.80 3.91 -6.54
CA ALA A 182 12.55 4.85 -5.70
C ALA A 182 12.25 6.32 -6.04
N TRP A 183 11.62 6.59 -7.18
CA TRP A 183 11.36 7.97 -7.59
C TRP A 183 10.39 8.66 -6.64
N ARG A 184 10.65 9.92 -6.42
CA ARG A 184 9.82 10.79 -5.59
C ARG A 184 9.62 12.14 -6.25
N ALA A 185 8.53 12.78 -5.93
CA ALA A 185 8.32 14.15 -6.34
C ALA A 185 9.35 15.08 -5.67
N THR A 186 9.90 15.98 -6.45
CA THR A 186 10.82 17.03 -6.00
C THR A 186 10.22 18.39 -6.33
N GLU A 187 10.78 19.48 -5.79
CA GLU A 187 10.35 20.84 -6.18
C GLU A 187 10.49 21.05 -7.69
N GLU A 188 11.54 20.53 -8.31
CA GLU A 188 11.77 20.61 -9.74
C GLU A 188 10.69 19.87 -10.55
N THR A 189 10.42 18.60 -10.22
CA THR A 189 9.43 17.78 -10.96
C THR A 189 8.03 18.34 -10.79
N VAL A 190 7.66 18.79 -9.59
CA VAL A 190 6.31 19.35 -9.29
C VAL A 190 6.12 20.69 -10.02
N ASN A 191 7.15 21.54 -10.07
CA ASN A 191 7.08 22.82 -10.79
C ASN A 191 7.08 22.64 -12.32
N ALA A 192 7.64 21.54 -12.81
CA ALA A 192 7.65 21.23 -14.25
C ALA A 192 6.28 20.75 -14.78
N ILE A 193 5.36 20.31 -13.93
CA ILE A 193 4.02 19.85 -14.34
C ILE A 193 3.15 21.03 -14.77
N THR A 194 2.56 20.94 -15.94
CA THR A 194 1.65 21.94 -16.52
C THR A 194 0.21 21.45 -16.55
N ARG A 195 -0.75 22.33 -16.78
CA ARG A 195 -2.15 21.94 -17.01
C ARG A 195 -2.28 20.99 -18.22
N ASP A 196 -1.51 21.24 -19.28
CA ASP A 196 -1.52 20.38 -20.48
C ASP A 196 -1.06 18.96 -20.16
N ASP A 197 -0.11 18.76 -19.23
CA ASP A 197 0.28 17.44 -18.75
C ASP A 197 -0.88 16.71 -18.04
N LEU A 198 -1.69 17.44 -17.23
CA LEU A 198 -2.87 16.87 -16.58
C LEU A 198 -3.94 16.47 -17.62
N VAL A 199 -4.16 17.31 -18.65
CA VAL A 199 -5.09 17.01 -19.74
C VAL A 199 -4.61 15.76 -20.50
N ALA A 200 -3.33 15.71 -20.86
CA ALA A 200 -2.75 14.55 -21.55
C ALA A 200 -2.84 13.26 -20.71
N TYR A 201 -2.56 13.37 -19.41
CA TYR A 201 -2.69 12.25 -18.47
C TYR A 201 -4.13 11.73 -18.40
N HIS A 202 -5.11 12.62 -18.29
CA HIS A 202 -6.52 12.25 -18.28
C HIS A 202 -6.91 11.56 -19.59
N GLN A 203 -6.57 12.18 -20.75
CA GLN A 203 -6.87 11.64 -22.07
C GLN A 203 -6.19 10.30 -22.38
N ALA A 204 -5.05 10.02 -21.75
CA ALA A 204 -4.33 8.76 -21.95
C ALA A 204 -4.91 7.58 -21.14
N PHE A 205 -5.46 7.84 -19.96
CA PHE A 205 -5.75 6.76 -19.02
C PHE A 205 -7.20 6.66 -18.55
N PHE A 206 -8.00 7.73 -18.64
CA PHE A 206 -9.37 7.72 -18.11
C PHE A 206 -10.36 7.21 -19.15
N HIS A 207 -10.34 5.90 -19.38
CA HIS A 207 -11.20 5.20 -20.32
C HIS A 207 -11.86 3.97 -19.71
N PRO A 208 -13.11 3.65 -20.10
CA PRO A 208 -13.86 2.54 -19.48
C PRO A 208 -13.21 1.18 -19.68
N ASN A 209 -12.61 0.93 -20.84
CA ASN A 209 -11.88 -0.32 -21.13
C ASN A 209 -10.55 -0.47 -20.34
N ASN A 210 -10.15 0.55 -19.60
CA ASN A 210 -9.02 0.55 -18.65
C ASN A 210 -9.50 0.53 -17.18
N ALA A 211 -10.80 0.44 -16.95
CA ALA A 211 -11.39 0.52 -15.63
C ALA A 211 -11.92 -0.84 -15.16
N ILE A 212 -11.66 -1.15 -13.89
CA ILE A 212 -12.24 -2.28 -13.18
C ILE A 212 -13.03 -1.74 -11.99
N ILE A 213 -14.34 -1.98 -11.96
CA ILE A 213 -15.21 -1.50 -10.88
C ILE A 213 -15.62 -2.63 -9.94
N GLY A 214 -15.68 -2.34 -8.67
CA GLY A 214 -16.25 -3.22 -7.65
C GLY A 214 -17.42 -2.54 -6.94
N ILE A 215 -18.51 -3.25 -6.78
CA ILE A 215 -19.76 -2.71 -6.25
C ILE A 215 -20.27 -3.65 -5.15
N SER A 216 -20.67 -3.09 -4.03
CA SER A 216 -21.36 -3.83 -2.97
C SER A 216 -22.42 -2.96 -2.31
N GLY A 217 -23.55 -3.56 -1.96
CA GLY A 217 -24.60 -2.85 -1.24
C GLY A 217 -26.01 -3.10 -1.75
N ASP A 218 -26.92 -2.21 -1.39
CA ASP A 218 -28.35 -2.35 -1.65
C ASP A 218 -28.73 -1.98 -3.09
N VAL A 219 -28.21 -2.75 -4.04
CA VAL A 219 -28.54 -2.67 -5.45
C VAL A 219 -28.62 -4.07 -6.04
N THR A 220 -29.52 -4.27 -7.01
CA THR A 220 -29.53 -5.48 -7.83
C THR A 220 -28.63 -5.28 -9.05
N LYS A 221 -28.24 -6.41 -9.67
CA LYS A 221 -27.45 -6.38 -10.90
C LYS A 221 -28.11 -5.56 -12.00
N ASP A 222 -29.40 -5.82 -12.29
CA ASP A 222 -30.10 -5.13 -13.38
C ASP A 222 -30.20 -3.61 -13.09
N GLU A 223 -30.45 -3.23 -11.82
CA GLU A 223 -30.53 -1.85 -11.39
C GLU A 223 -29.20 -1.13 -11.61
N ILE A 224 -28.10 -1.68 -11.07
CA ILE A 224 -26.81 -0.98 -11.13
C ILE A 224 -26.21 -0.97 -12.55
N MET A 225 -26.43 -2.03 -13.33
CA MET A 225 -26.00 -2.06 -14.74
C MET A 225 -26.70 -0.96 -15.53
N GLY A 226 -28.04 -0.82 -15.38
CA GLY A 226 -28.79 0.23 -16.06
C GLY A 226 -28.36 1.63 -15.66
N LEU A 227 -28.15 1.88 -14.37
CA LEU A 227 -27.72 3.18 -13.87
C LEU A 227 -26.31 3.56 -14.36
N LEU A 228 -25.37 2.61 -14.37
CA LEU A 228 -24.00 2.87 -14.84
C LEU A 228 -23.93 3.00 -16.36
N ASP A 229 -24.69 2.20 -17.12
CA ASP A 229 -24.76 2.32 -18.58
C ASP A 229 -25.34 3.70 -18.99
N GLU A 230 -26.31 4.24 -18.24
CA GLU A 230 -26.85 5.58 -18.46
C GLU A 230 -25.84 6.67 -18.05
N ALA A 231 -25.30 6.61 -16.83
CA ALA A 231 -24.41 7.62 -16.29
C ALA A 231 -23.09 7.73 -17.08
N LEU A 232 -22.57 6.60 -17.58
CA LEU A 232 -21.30 6.52 -18.29
C LEU A 232 -21.45 6.37 -19.81
N ALA A 233 -22.62 6.69 -20.37
CA ALA A 233 -22.89 6.54 -21.81
C ALA A 233 -21.95 7.38 -22.70
N SER A 234 -21.49 8.53 -22.22
CA SER A 234 -20.56 9.42 -22.92
C SER A 234 -19.07 9.05 -22.69
N TRP A 235 -18.78 8.05 -21.86
CA TRP A 235 -17.40 7.65 -21.56
C TRP A 235 -16.89 6.68 -22.60
N GLU A 236 -16.05 7.19 -23.50
CA GLU A 236 -15.61 6.47 -24.69
C GLU A 236 -14.36 5.61 -24.46
N GLN A 237 -14.31 4.47 -25.13
CA GLN A 237 -13.12 3.62 -25.17
C GLN A 237 -11.99 4.28 -25.96
N ALA A 238 -10.76 4.02 -25.55
CA ALA A 238 -9.57 4.37 -26.34
C ALA A 238 -8.49 3.30 -26.19
N GLU A 239 -7.47 3.40 -27.02
CA GLU A 239 -6.26 2.60 -26.85
C GLU A 239 -5.47 3.14 -25.64
N VAL A 240 -5.32 2.32 -24.61
CA VAL A 240 -4.55 2.67 -23.40
C VAL A 240 -3.23 1.90 -23.42
N VAL A 241 -2.12 2.63 -23.43
CA VAL A 241 -0.78 2.04 -23.38
C VAL A 241 -0.19 2.28 -21.99
N ILE A 242 0.08 1.20 -21.26
CA ILE A 242 0.76 1.23 -19.97
C ILE A 242 2.12 0.58 -20.14
N GLU A 243 3.17 1.38 -20.00
CA GLU A 243 4.55 0.89 -20.07
C GLU A 243 4.78 -0.24 -19.04
N PRO A 244 5.49 -1.32 -19.44
CA PRO A 244 5.83 -2.38 -18.50
C PRO A 244 6.74 -1.85 -17.39
N GLU A 245 6.74 -2.57 -16.25
CA GLU A 245 7.68 -2.26 -15.17
C GLU A 245 9.11 -2.58 -15.65
N PRO A 246 10.08 -1.68 -15.46
CA PRO A 246 11.48 -2.01 -15.72
C PRO A 246 11.95 -3.19 -14.88
N GLU A 247 12.89 -3.95 -15.41
CA GLU A 247 13.51 -5.02 -14.63
C GLU A 247 14.31 -4.45 -13.45
N LEU A 248 14.11 -5.02 -12.28
CA LEU A 248 14.88 -4.74 -11.08
C LEU A 248 15.74 -5.97 -10.77
N PRO A 249 17.09 -5.85 -10.81
CA PRO A 249 17.95 -6.93 -10.37
C PRO A 249 17.73 -7.25 -8.88
N LEU A 250 17.56 -8.53 -8.55
CA LEU A 250 17.48 -8.97 -7.16
C LEU A 250 18.92 -9.16 -6.63
N THR A 251 19.42 -8.15 -5.92
CA THR A 251 20.76 -8.17 -5.32
C THR A 251 20.68 -7.94 -3.83
N PHE A 252 21.62 -8.50 -3.08
CA PHE A 252 21.70 -8.43 -1.63
C PHE A 252 23.07 -7.92 -1.22
N GLU A 253 23.29 -6.61 -1.40
CA GLU A 253 24.55 -5.95 -1.05
C GLU A 253 24.43 -5.25 0.30
N PRO A 254 25.19 -5.66 1.33
CA PRO A 254 25.10 -5.05 2.64
C PRO A 254 25.63 -3.62 2.64
N SER A 255 24.98 -2.76 3.39
CA SER A 255 25.48 -1.40 3.62
C SER A 255 24.99 -0.86 4.95
N VAL A 256 25.81 0.01 5.56
CA VAL A 256 25.44 0.77 6.76
C VAL A 256 25.31 2.23 6.38
N ASN A 257 24.13 2.79 6.58
CA ASN A 257 23.80 4.14 6.15
C ASN A 257 23.35 4.96 7.35
N TYR A 258 23.70 6.21 7.37
CA TYR A 258 23.41 7.11 8.46
C TYR A 258 22.92 8.46 7.97
N VAL A 259 21.86 8.95 8.61
CA VAL A 259 21.34 10.31 8.45
C VAL A 259 21.40 11.01 9.80
N PHE A 260 22.08 12.14 9.86
CA PHE A 260 22.08 12.98 11.06
C PHE A 260 20.71 13.64 11.27
N LYS A 261 20.20 13.55 12.50
CA LYS A 261 19.05 14.33 12.97
C LYS A 261 19.24 14.61 14.47
N ASP A 262 19.17 15.86 14.89
CA ASP A 262 19.27 16.23 16.30
C ASP A 262 17.98 15.88 17.03
N ILE A 263 17.91 14.65 17.50
CA ILE A 263 16.81 14.07 18.27
C ILE A 263 17.35 13.13 19.35
N ASP A 264 16.58 12.93 20.41
CA ASP A 264 16.95 12.05 21.52
C ASP A 264 16.53 10.58 21.31
N GLN A 265 16.18 10.24 20.07
CA GLN A 265 15.78 8.88 19.65
C GLN A 265 16.56 8.47 18.41
N GLY A 266 16.83 7.16 18.29
CA GLY A 266 17.34 6.56 17.07
C GLY A 266 16.23 5.83 16.33
N VAL A 267 16.07 6.09 15.03
CA VAL A 267 15.23 5.29 14.14
C VAL A 267 16.13 4.31 13.40
N ILE A 268 15.73 3.05 13.43
CA ILE A 268 16.44 1.93 12.81
C ILE A 268 15.51 1.34 11.74
N MET A 269 16.03 1.19 10.53
CA MET A 269 15.42 0.35 9.49
C MET A 269 16.49 -0.56 8.90
N ILE A 270 16.19 -1.85 8.86
CA ILE A 270 17.09 -2.90 8.38
C ILE A 270 16.32 -3.75 7.39
N GLY A 271 16.82 -3.94 6.18
CA GLY A 271 16.07 -4.72 5.20
C GLY A 271 16.82 -5.03 3.91
N HIS A 272 16.11 -5.70 3.03
CA HIS A 272 16.53 -6.08 1.69
C HIS A 272 15.31 -6.14 0.75
N LEU A 273 15.54 -6.32 -0.56
CA LEU A 273 14.45 -6.61 -1.50
C LEU A 273 13.73 -7.91 -1.12
N GLY A 274 12.43 -7.95 -1.31
CA GLY A 274 11.57 -9.04 -0.90
C GLY A 274 11.03 -9.86 -2.07
N LEU A 275 9.75 -10.25 -1.97
CA LEU A 275 9.10 -11.16 -2.92
C LEU A 275 8.35 -10.42 -4.03
N ASN A 276 8.21 -11.11 -5.16
CA ASN A 276 7.12 -10.85 -6.10
C ASN A 276 5.82 -11.50 -5.59
N SER A 277 4.68 -10.91 -5.89
CA SER A 277 3.38 -11.42 -5.44
C SER A 277 2.95 -12.74 -6.08
N ARG A 278 3.62 -13.15 -7.16
CA ARG A 278 3.38 -14.42 -7.87
C ARG A 278 4.25 -15.57 -7.34
N ASP A 279 5.16 -15.28 -6.42
CA ASP A 279 6.01 -16.30 -5.80
C ASP A 279 5.16 -17.27 -4.97
N GLU A 280 5.34 -18.57 -5.23
CA GLU A 280 4.57 -19.62 -4.56
C GLU A 280 4.96 -19.78 -3.09
N SER A 281 6.18 -19.38 -2.70
CA SER A 281 6.66 -19.42 -1.32
C SER A 281 6.07 -18.31 -0.44
N ARG A 282 5.34 -17.37 -1.04
CA ARG A 282 4.75 -16.23 -0.32
C ARG A 282 3.98 -16.61 0.95
N PRO A 283 3.12 -17.65 0.99
CA PRO A 283 2.43 -18.03 2.22
C PRO A 283 3.39 -18.50 3.33
N ALA A 284 4.43 -19.25 3.00
CA ALA A 284 5.44 -19.69 3.96
C ALA A 284 6.26 -18.51 4.50
N VAL A 285 6.67 -17.58 3.63
CA VAL A 285 7.37 -16.34 4.01
C VAL A 285 6.49 -15.47 4.91
N GLN A 286 5.17 -15.42 4.68
CA GLN A 286 4.25 -14.69 5.55
C GLN A 286 4.19 -15.26 6.96
N ILE A 287 4.16 -16.59 7.10
CA ILE A 287 4.20 -17.26 8.42
C ILE A 287 5.55 -17.04 9.07
N MET A 288 6.67 -17.23 8.35
CA MET A 288 8.01 -16.93 8.83
C MET A 288 8.10 -15.50 9.39
N ASN A 289 7.68 -14.51 8.62
CA ASN A 289 7.71 -13.12 9.07
C ASN A 289 6.74 -12.85 10.23
N PHE A 290 5.59 -13.54 10.28
CA PHE A 290 4.67 -13.42 11.41
C PHE A 290 5.34 -13.80 12.72
N ILE A 291 6.17 -14.88 12.70
CA ILE A 291 6.95 -15.33 13.86
C ILE A 291 8.08 -14.33 14.15
N LEU A 292 8.79 -13.88 13.12
CA LEU A 292 9.97 -13.02 13.28
C LEU A 292 9.63 -11.64 13.87
N GLY A 293 8.65 -10.92 13.28
CA GLY A 293 8.33 -9.56 13.71
C GLY A 293 6.94 -9.06 13.32
N GLY A 294 6.14 -9.83 12.56
CA GLY A 294 4.83 -9.43 12.06
C GLY A 294 3.66 -9.79 12.99
N GLY A 295 3.87 -10.68 13.95
CA GLY A 295 2.85 -11.26 14.85
C GLY A 295 2.55 -10.44 16.11
N SER A 296 2.83 -9.14 16.10
CA SER A 296 2.62 -8.26 17.26
C SER A 296 3.44 -8.70 18.50
N PHE A 297 2.83 -8.77 19.67
CA PHE A 297 3.52 -9.02 20.95
C PHE A 297 4.18 -10.39 21.09
N THR A 298 3.79 -11.36 20.29
CA THR A 298 4.31 -12.74 20.35
C THR A 298 5.46 -12.98 19.39
N SER A 299 5.79 -12.03 18.52
CA SER A 299 6.89 -12.17 17.56
C SER A 299 8.24 -11.96 18.22
N ARG A 300 9.29 -12.64 17.70
CA ARG A 300 10.65 -12.65 18.28
C ARG A 300 11.22 -11.25 18.46
N ILE A 301 11.15 -10.39 17.42
CA ILE A 301 11.67 -9.03 17.46
C ILE A 301 10.93 -8.19 18.50
N THR A 302 9.59 -8.24 18.53
CA THR A 302 8.82 -7.46 19.51
C THR A 302 9.07 -7.96 20.92
N GLN A 303 9.07 -9.28 21.13
CA GLN A 303 9.33 -9.88 22.44
C GLN A 303 10.72 -9.49 22.94
N LYS A 304 11.75 -9.68 22.15
CA LYS A 304 13.13 -9.44 22.55
C LYS A 304 13.44 -7.96 22.77
N VAL A 305 13.17 -7.11 21.78
CA VAL A 305 13.59 -5.71 21.80
C VAL A 305 12.69 -4.85 22.73
N ARG A 306 11.37 -5.12 22.72
CA ARG A 306 10.42 -4.34 23.49
C ARG A 306 10.18 -4.91 24.89
N THR A 307 9.87 -6.21 24.99
CA THR A 307 9.38 -6.80 26.25
C THR A 307 10.53 -7.19 27.16
N ASP A 308 11.52 -7.94 26.67
CA ASP A 308 12.60 -8.48 27.47
C ASP A 308 13.64 -7.40 27.83
N GLU A 309 14.07 -6.64 26.82
CA GLU A 309 15.15 -5.65 26.97
C GLU A 309 14.63 -4.22 27.24
N GLY A 310 13.37 -3.94 26.91
CA GLY A 310 12.77 -2.62 27.15
C GLY A 310 13.39 -1.47 26.37
N LEU A 311 14.02 -1.77 25.19
CA LEU A 311 14.78 -0.79 24.42
C LEU A 311 13.89 0.12 23.56
N ALA A 312 12.70 -0.36 23.16
CA ALA A 312 11.83 0.33 22.22
C ALA A 312 10.34 0.22 22.61
N TYR A 313 9.56 1.23 22.24
CA TYR A 313 8.09 1.15 22.32
C TYR A 313 7.52 0.22 21.24
N ALA A 314 8.11 0.24 20.05
CA ALA A 314 7.73 -0.60 18.92
C ALA A 314 8.98 -1.13 18.21
N ALA A 315 8.99 -2.43 17.98
CA ALA A 315 9.95 -3.12 17.14
C ALA A 315 9.19 -4.22 16.40
N TYR A 316 9.32 -4.30 15.09
CA TYR A 316 8.56 -5.21 14.24
C TYR A 316 9.29 -5.48 12.93
N SER A 317 8.86 -6.50 12.19
CA SER A 317 9.25 -6.68 10.80
C SER A 317 8.03 -6.81 9.89
N ARG A 318 8.24 -6.46 8.64
CA ARG A 318 7.28 -6.63 7.57
C ARG A 318 7.96 -7.24 6.35
N TYR A 319 7.38 -8.29 5.82
CA TYR A 319 7.76 -8.85 4.54
C TYR A 319 6.66 -8.53 3.53
N SER A 320 6.90 -7.59 2.64
CA SER A 320 5.98 -7.18 1.59
C SER A 320 6.26 -7.90 0.28
N HIS A 321 5.27 -7.95 -0.58
CA HIS A 321 5.40 -8.42 -1.96
C HIS A 321 4.83 -7.37 -2.90
N ASP A 322 5.29 -7.35 -4.14
CA ASP A 322 4.80 -6.45 -5.18
C ASP A 322 4.29 -7.23 -6.39
N ALA A 323 3.35 -6.65 -7.15
CA ALA A 323 2.71 -7.35 -8.26
C ALA A 323 3.56 -7.31 -9.56
N TRP A 324 4.41 -6.34 -9.70
CA TRP A 324 5.16 -6.07 -10.95
C TRP A 324 6.67 -6.21 -10.79
N THR A 325 7.19 -6.00 -9.57
CA THR A 325 8.60 -6.14 -9.23
C THR A 325 8.75 -6.86 -7.89
N TYR A 326 9.70 -6.46 -7.06
CA TYR A 326 9.90 -7.01 -5.72
C TYR A 326 9.34 -6.06 -4.65
N GLY A 327 8.77 -6.64 -3.59
CA GLY A 327 8.53 -5.94 -2.34
C GLY A 327 9.80 -5.79 -1.52
N THR A 328 9.67 -5.61 -0.22
CA THR A 328 10.81 -5.51 0.70
C THR A 328 10.58 -6.33 1.96
N PHE A 329 11.65 -6.88 2.50
CA PHE A 329 11.72 -7.21 3.92
C PHE A 329 12.29 -6.01 4.67
N VAL A 330 11.61 -5.54 5.71
CA VAL A 330 12.07 -4.44 6.57
C VAL A 330 11.76 -4.75 8.02
N ALA A 331 12.79 -4.78 8.86
CA ALA A 331 12.69 -4.71 10.31
C ALA A 331 12.90 -3.25 10.75
N SER A 332 12.07 -2.76 11.64
CA SER A 332 12.11 -1.36 12.08
C SER A 332 11.92 -1.24 13.59
N SER A 333 12.65 -0.30 14.18
CA SER A 333 12.49 0.09 15.57
C SER A 333 12.75 1.58 15.76
N GLN A 334 12.18 2.13 16.82
CA GLN A 334 12.50 3.46 17.31
C GLN A 334 12.82 3.34 18.80
N THR A 335 14.03 3.74 19.18
CA THR A 335 14.59 3.55 20.50
C THR A 335 15.04 4.88 21.09
N ARG A 336 15.40 4.89 22.37
CA ARG A 336 16.25 5.95 22.89
C ARG A 336 17.61 5.89 22.19
N SER A 337 18.27 7.02 22.05
CA SER A 337 19.57 7.09 21.37
C SER A 337 20.62 6.15 22.01
N ASP A 338 20.65 6.07 23.35
CA ASP A 338 21.57 5.22 24.13
C ASP A 338 21.24 3.70 24.09
N ALA A 339 20.34 3.29 23.23
CA ALA A 339 19.94 1.89 23.04
C ALA A 339 19.88 1.50 21.54
N THR A 340 20.26 2.42 20.65
CA THR A 340 20.04 2.27 19.21
C THR A 340 20.89 1.14 18.61
N ALA A 341 22.19 1.12 18.86
CA ALA A 341 23.06 0.10 18.29
C ALA A 341 22.77 -1.29 18.88
N ARG A 342 22.46 -1.38 20.18
CA ARG A 342 22.06 -2.65 20.81
C ARG A 342 20.77 -3.20 20.21
N ALA A 343 19.77 -2.36 20.01
CA ALA A 343 18.52 -2.79 19.39
C ALA A 343 18.74 -3.27 17.95
N ALA A 344 19.58 -2.58 17.18
CA ALA A 344 19.96 -2.99 15.84
C ALA A 344 20.68 -4.36 15.84
N SER A 345 21.65 -4.55 16.74
CA SER A 345 22.35 -5.85 16.88
C SER A 345 21.37 -6.98 17.18
N LEU A 346 20.46 -6.79 18.13
CA LEU A 346 19.46 -7.80 18.46
C LEU A 346 18.54 -8.14 17.27
N ILE A 347 18.15 -7.15 16.48
CA ILE A 347 17.34 -7.37 15.29
C ILE A 347 18.11 -8.19 14.24
N VAL A 348 19.37 -7.84 13.98
CA VAL A 348 20.23 -8.57 13.05
C VAL A 348 20.44 -10.01 13.51
N ASP A 349 20.75 -10.22 14.81
CA ASP A 349 20.92 -11.55 15.38
C ASP A 349 19.66 -12.43 15.23
N LEU A 350 18.48 -11.85 15.49
CA LEU A 350 17.21 -12.57 15.34
C LEU A 350 16.88 -12.90 13.87
N ILE A 351 17.26 -12.03 12.92
CA ILE A 351 17.12 -12.32 11.48
C ILE A 351 18.05 -13.48 11.11
N ALA A 352 19.31 -13.44 11.54
CA ALA A 352 20.29 -14.46 11.26
C ALA A 352 19.92 -15.82 11.92
N GLU A 353 19.44 -15.80 13.17
CA GLU A 353 18.92 -16.98 13.86
C GLU A 353 17.73 -17.59 13.12
N MET A 354 16.77 -16.77 12.69
CA MET A 354 15.60 -17.24 11.94
C MET A 354 16.02 -17.84 10.59
N GLN A 355 16.97 -17.26 9.90
CA GLN A 355 17.49 -17.77 8.63
C GLN A 355 18.22 -19.11 8.82
N ALA A 356 19.05 -19.24 9.86
CA ALA A 356 19.89 -20.42 10.07
C ALA A 356 19.14 -21.61 10.70
N GLU A 357 18.25 -21.35 11.65
CA GLU A 357 17.61 -22.38 12.47
C GLU A 357 16.11 -22.52 12.16
N GLY A 358 15.49 -21.47 11.62
CA GLY A 358 14.04 -21.36 11.43
C GLY A 358 13.27 -21.25 12.74
N PRO A 359 11.94 -21.43 12.69
CA PRO A 359 11.09 -21.42 13.89
C PRO A 359 11.11 -22.80 14.58
N SER A 360 10.75 -22.79 15.86
CA SER A 360 10.37 -24.01 16.60
C SER A 360 8.98 -24.50 16.19
N GLU A 361 8.67 -25.77 16.50
CA GLU A 361 7.33 -26.36 16.26
C GLU A 361 6.23 -25.54 16.95
N GLU A 362 6.46 -25.13 18.22
CA GLU A 362 5.49 -24.35 18.99
C GLU A 362 5.24 -22.99 18.38
N GLU A 363 6.27 -22.27 17.92
CA GLU A 363 6.14 -20.98 17.23
C GLU A 363 5.36 -21.14 15.93
N PHE A 364 5.68 -22.18 15.16
CA PHE A 364 5.02 -22.47 13.89
C PHE A 364 3.52 -22.75 14.07
N GLU A 365 3.14 -23.67 14.96
CA GLU A 365 1.74 -24.01 15.20
C GLU A 365 0.94 -22.79 15.70
N ASN A 366 1.48 -22.06 16.68
CA ASN A 366 0.84 -20.86 17.20
C ASN A 366 0.69 -19.76 16.14
N ALA A 367 1.71 -19.55 15.32
CA ALA A 367 1.68 -18.52 14.27
C ALA A 367 0.70 -18.87 13.15
N ARG A 368 0.70 -20.13 12.69
CA ARG A 368 -0.24 -20.62 11.68
C ARG A 368 -1.68 -20.42 12.12
N ASP A 369 -2.00 -20.87 13.34
CA ASP A 369 -3.34 -20.77 13.87
C ASP A 369 -3.76 -19.30 14.09
N ALA A 370 -2.88 -18.45 14.62
CA ALA A 370 -3.13 -17.04 14.82
C ALA A 370 -3.31 -16.30 13.48
N TYR A 371 -2.49 -16.61 12.49
CA TYR A 371 -2.57 -16.01 11.17
C TYR A 371 -3.88 -16.39 10.45
N LEU A 372 -4.26 -17.67 10.46
CA LEU A 372 -5.53 -18.13 9.90
C LEU A 372 -6.74 -17.47 10.59
N ASN A 373 -6.72 -17.39 11.93
CA ASN A 373 -7.77 -16.72 12.68
C ASN A 373 -7.87 -15.23 12.33
N LYS A 374 -6.76 -14.56 12.10
CA LYS A 374 -6.73 -13.15 11.67
C LYS A 374 -7.34 -12.94 10.29
N ARG A 375 -7.20 -13.92 9.39
CA ARG A 375 -7.74 -13.84 8.00
C ARG A 375 -9.25 -13.72 7.94
N VAL A 376 -9.98 -14.11 9.00
CA VAL A 376 -11.44 -13.90 9.09
C VAL A 376 -11.80 -12.42 8.95
N PHE A 377 -11.00 -11.54 9.51
CA PHE A 377 -11.21 -10.09 9.45
C PHE A 377 -10.92 -9.47 8.07
N ASP A 378 -10.32 -10.22 7.17
CA ASP A 378 -10.14 -9.78 5.77
C ASP A 378 -11.45 -9.88 4.96
N TYR A 379 -12.46 -10.52 5.52
CA TYR A 379 -13.79 -10.74 4.95
C TYR A 379 -14.89 -10.13 5.84
N ASP A 380 -14.55 -9.12 6.62
CA ASP A 380 -15.46 -8.48 7.58
C ASP A 380 -16.60 -7.70 6.91
N SER A 381 -16.43 -7.35 5.62
CA SER A 381 -17.45 -6.68 4.84
C SER A 381 -17.46 -7.13 3.37
N LYS A 382 -18.63 -7.09 2.74
CA LYS A 382 -18.79 -7.36 1.30
C LYS A 382 -17.98 -6.37 0.46
N ALA A 383 -17.87 -5.12 0.90
CA ALA A 383 -17.03 -4.10 0.27
C ALA A 383 -15.53 -4.49 0.25
N ALA A 384 -15.01 -5.04 1.35
CA ALA A 384 -13.62 -5.49 1.42
C ALA A 384 -13.34 -6.65 0.47
N VAL A 385 -14.30 -7.59 0.33
CA VAL A 385 -14.20 -8.71 -0.62
C VAL A 385 -14.15 -8.21 -2.05
N VAL A 386 -15.09 -7.36 -2.45
CA VAL A 386 -15.16 -6.78 -3.80
C VAL A 386 -13.89 -5.97 -4.12
N GLN A 387 -13.44 -5.13 -3.20
CA GLN A 387 -12.20 -4.35 -3.37
C GLN A 387 -10.99 -5.26 -3.63
N ARG A 388 -10.91 -6.38 -2.93
CA ARG A 388 -9.84 -7.37 -3.14
C ARG A 388 -9.90 -8.00 -4.53
N LEU A 389 -11.08 -8.34 -5.02
CA LEU A 389 -11.26 -8.90 -6.36
C LEU A 389 -10.84 -7.89 -7.44
N VAL A 390 -11.23 -6.62 -7.30
CA VAL A 390 -10.78 -5.53 -8.18
C VAL A 390 -9.26 -5.43 -8.19
N GLN A 391 -8.63 -5.48 -7.02
CA GLN A 391 -7.18 -5.43 -6.88
C GLN A 391 -6.49 -6.63 -7.56
N LEU A 392 -6.99 -7.85 -7.33
CA LEU A 392 -6.44 -9.07 -7.95
C LEU A 392 -6.58 -9.03 -9.47
N LYS A 393 -7.75 -8.63 -9.97
CA LYS A 393 -8.01 -8.48 -11.42
C LYS A 393 -7.03 -7.47 -12.04
N TRP A 394 -6.85 -6.31 -11.40
CA TRP A 394 -5.93 -5.29 -11.88
C TRP A 394 -4.47 -5.76 -11.86
N GLN A 395 -4.06 -6.54 -10.86
CA GLN A 395 -2.74 -7.14 -10.77
C GLN A 395 -2.53 -8.34 -11.73
N GLY A 396 -3.56 -8.77 -12.45
CA GLY A 396 -3.51 -9.97 -13.30
C GLY A 396 -3.26 -11.25 -12.50
N ARG A 397 -3.78 -11.31 -11.26
CA ARG A 397 -3.68 -12.48 -10.38
C ARG A 397 -4.99 -13.27 -10.40
N PRO A 398 -4.94 -14.59 -10.16
CA PRO A 398 -6.14 -15.41 -10.01
C PRO A 398 -7.05 -14.86 -8.90
N LEU A 399 -8.36 -14.81 -9.16
CA LEU A 399 -9.33 -14.27 -8.20
C LEU A 399 -9.47 -15.13 -6.94
N ASP A 400 -9.20 -16.42 -7.04
CA ASP A 400 -9.19 -17.39 -5.94
C ASP A 400 -7.85 -17.41 -5.15
N THR A 401 -6.97 -16.43 -5.39
CA THR A 401 -5.68 -16.33 -4.66
C THR A 401 -5.86 -16.34 -3.14
N PRO A 402 -6.83 -15.62 -2.53
CA PRO A 402 -7.00 -15.64 -1.08
C PRO A 402 -7.35 -17.02 -0.53
N GLU A 403 -8.20 -17.77 -1.23
CA GLU A 403 -8.61 -19.13 -0.87
C GLU A 403 -7.43 -20.09 -0.99
N ARG A 404 -6.68 -20.02 -2.08
CA ARG A 404 -5.46 -20.82 -2.28
C ARG A 404 -4.40 -20.52 -1.21
N ASP A 405 -4.24 -19.25 -0.83
CA ASP A 405 -3.33 -18.86 0.24
C ASP A 405 -3.72 -19.49 1.57
N ILE A 406 -5.02 -19.49 1.91
CA ILE A 406 -5.53 -20.13 3.12
C ILE A 406 -5.28 -21.63 3.07
N GLU A 407 -5.66 -22.29 1.98
CA GLU A 407 -5.42 -23.72 1.79
C GLU A 407 -3.94 -24.07 1.87
N THR A 408 -3.07 -23.28 1.26
CA THR A 408 -1.63 -23.45 1.35
C THR A 408 -1.15 -23.34 2.79
N ILE A 409 -1.58 -22.29 3.53
CA ILE A 409 -1.16 -22.07 4.93
C ILE A 409 -1.68 -23.18 5.84
N GLU A 410 -2.88 -23.70 5.63
CA GLU A 410 -3.42 -24.84 6.38
C GLU A 410 -2.58 -26.11 6.21
N ASN A 411 -1.97 -26.30 5.04
CA ASN A 411 -1.17 -27.46 4.69
C ASN A 411 0.35 -27.26 4.87
N LEU A 412 0.81 -26.05 5.22
CA LEU A 412 2.22 -25.79 5.48
C LEU A 412 2.75 -26.69 6.60
N THR A 413 3.96 -27.14 6.40
CA THR A 413 4.76 -27.85 7.41
C THR A 413 5.81 -26.92 8.03
N LEU A 414 6.37 -27.31 9.17
CA LEU A 414 7.49 -26.60 9.77
C LEU A 414 8.68 -26.51 8.81
N ASP A 415 8.94 -27.58 8.05
CA ASP A 415 10.06 -27.63 7.11
C ASP A 415 9.88 -26.65 5.95
N ASP A 416 8.65 -26.42 5.47
CA ASP A 416 8.36 -25.41 4.44
C ASP A 416 8.70 -23.99 4.94
N VAL A 417 8.36 -23.70 6.21
CA VAL A 417 8.66 -22.38 6.81
C VAL A 417 10.15 -22.21 7.08
N LYS A 418 10.85 -23.30 7.48
CA LYS A 418 12.32 -23.30 7.61
C LYS A 418 13.01 -23.10 6.28
N ALA A 419 12.54 -23.78 5.23
CA ALA A 419 13.06 -23.59 3.88
C ALA A 419 12.85 -22.14 3.40
N ALA A 420 11.68 -21.57 3.63
CA ALA A 420 11.41 -20.19 3.32
C ALA A 420 12.29 -19.21 4.11
N ALA A 421 12.57 -19.48 5.38
CA ALA A 421 13.47 -18.64 6.17
C ALA A 421 14.91 -18.70 5.62
N ALA A 422 15.40 -19.89 5.27
CA ALA A 422 16.73 -20.08 4.72
C ALA A 422 16.91 -19.44 3.33
N GLU A 423 15.85 -19.44 2.51
CA GLU A 423 15.90 -18.94 1.12
C GLU A 423 15.65 -17.43 1.01
N TYR A 424 14.74 -16.89 1.83
CA TYR A 424 14.24 -15.51 1.65
C TYR A 424 14.71 -14.51 2.70
N LEU A 425 15.45 -14.90 3.73
CA LEU A 425 16.14 -13.97 4.61
C LEU A 425 17.63 -13.94 4.26
N HIS A 426 18.15 -12.74 4.07
CA HIS A 426 19.52 -12.48 3.63
C HIS A 426 20.27 -11.62 4.66
N PRO A 427 20.63 -12.18 5.83
CA PRO A 427 21.37 -11.43 6.86
C PRO A 427 22.71 -10.91 6.36
N GLU A 428 23.34 -11.59 5.40
CA GLU A 428 24.58 -11.16 4.74
C GLU A 428 24.42 -9.98 3.78
N GLY A 429 23.19 -9.68 3.35
CA GLY A 429 22.85 -8.63 2.37
C GLY A 429 21.98 -7.52 2.94
N LEU A 430 21.98 -7.32 4.27
CA LEU A 430 21.13 -6.32 4.90
C LEU A 430 21.62 -4.89 4.63
N VAL A 431 20.72 -4.06 4.14
CA VAL A 431 20.87 -2.62 4.17
C VAL A 431 20.39 -2.12 5.52
N MET A 432 21.29 -1.48 6.28
CA MET A 432 20.99 -0.90 7.57
C MET A 432 20.94 0.62 7.43
N LEU A 433 19.90 1.24 7.96
CA LEU A 433 19.74 2.69 7.96
C LEU A 433 19.42 3.19 9.37
N PHE A 434 20.19 4.18 9.81
CA PHE A 434 20.07 4.83 11.11
C PHE A 434 19.76 6.31 10.90
N VAL A 435 18.75 6.82 11.62
CA VAL A 435 18.44 8.27 11.66
C VAL A 435 18.47 8.73 13.11
N GLY A 436 19.26 9.73 13.42
CA GLY A 436 19.41 10.28 14.77
C GLY A 436 20.75 10.97 14.99
N ASP A 437 21.10 11.18 16.23
CA ASP A 437 22.40 11.72 16.64
C ASP A 437 23.30 10.57 17.09
N GLN A 438 24.25 10.17 16.22
CA GLN A 438 25.14 9.04 16.51
C GLN A 438 26.13 9.30 17.67
N GLU A 439 26.35 10.57 18.05
CA GLU A 439 27.20 10.87 19.22
C GLU A 439 26.51 10.47 20.54
N LYS A 440 25.17 10.34 20.51
CA LYS A 440 24.36 9.87 21.63
C LYS A 440 24.16 8.34 21.63
N PHE A 441 24.64 7.63 20.59
CA PHE A 441 24.51 6.17 20.53
C PHE A 441 25.56 5.51 21.45
N GLU A 442 25.16 4.42 22.10
CA GLU A 442 25.99 3.70 23.06
C GLU A 442 27.19 2.97 22.42
N GLN A 443 27.15 2.75 21.10
CA GLN A 443 28.23 2.14 20.34
C GLN A 443 28.31 2.81 18.96
N PRO A 444 29.54 2.88 18.38
CA PRO A 444 29.71 3.46 17.05
C PRO A 444 29.08 2.57 15.97
N LEU A 445 28.46 3.18 14.98
CA LEU A 445 27.86 2.47 13.85
C LEU A 445 28.86 1.70 13.00
N SER A 446 30.15 2.07 13.07
CA SER A 446 31.26 1.33 12.42
C SER A 446 31.41 -0.12 12.90
N ASN A 447 30.76 -0.51 14.00
CA ASN A 447 30.70 -1.91 14.44
C ASN A 447 29.87 -2.79 13.48
N PHE A 448 28.98 -2.19 12.69
CA PHE A 448 28.15 -2.88 11.68
C PHE A 448 28.79 -2.89 10.29
N GLY A 449 29.81 -2.05 10.04
CA GLY A 449 30.48 -1.93 8.75
C GLY A 449 30.93 -0.50 8.44
N GLU A 450 31.36 -0.26 7.21
CA GLU A 450 31.68 1.08 6.73
C GLU A 450 30.40 1.92 6.66
N VAL A 451 30.42 3.12 7.26
CA VAL A 451 29.25 3.97 7.40
C VAL A 451 29.16 4.98 6.26
N ASN A 452 28.14 4.88 5.46
CA ASN A 452 27.80 5.87 4.43
C ASN A 452 26.94 6.97 5.06
N VAL A 453 27.47 8.19 5.13
CA VAL A 453 26.69 9.35 5.61
C VAL A 453 25.87 9.91 4.47
N ILE A 454 24.55 10.00 4.70
CA ILE A 454 23.59 10.59 3.75
C ILE A 454 23.29 12.01 4.22
N GLU A 455 23.63 12.99 3.40
CA GLU A 455 23.25 14.37 3.63
C GLU A 455 21.85 14.60 3.01
N LEU A 456 20.94 15.13 3.83
CA LEU A 456 19.61 15.51 3.35
C LEU A 456 19.72 16.84 2.61
N SER A 457 19.05 16.94 1.47
CA SER A 457 18.84 18.24 0.81
C SER A 457 18.00 19.16 1.72
N GLU A 458 18.43 20.41 1.88
CA GLU A 458 17.69 21.45 2.60
C GLU A 458 16.31 21.73 1.95
#